data_0508924d0f8220c8842a0585b8a02b10
#
_entry.id   0508924d0f8220c8842a0585b8a02b10
#
_cell.length_a   1.000
_cell.length_b   1.000
_cell.length_c   1.000
_cell.angle_alpha   90.00
_cell.angle_beta   90.00
_cell.angle_gamma   90.00
#
_symmetry.space_group_name_H-M   'P 1'
#
loop_
_entity.id
_entity.type
_entity.pdbx_description
1 polymer ?
#
loop_
_entity_poly.entity_id
_entity_poly.type
_entity_poly.pdbx_seq_one_letter_code
_entity_poly.pdbx_strand_id
1 'polypeptide(L)'
;MNLSALPALRLVAALIAVAASGAAFGQAKCGLNTGKAAAGEPIMIGAVVGKTGPDDFSASAQAAAAYFKCVNANGGINGRPVEYIVADDQWNPETAAQVASKLVKDRKVVVLAGNTSFVECGANAKMYADEGVMVIAGTGVPRECFFAKNYVPINSGPRISATIAAMYAAKTYQSKRMVCIIPNIPSLGNWGCEGAKAWGKANGVEVETIAIDPGSADATSTMLQAAAKKPDTIIMHMPKGLLVPMMAAAEQQGMGKKIHFVSSAPAYNADVPKAIGPYWNKNFAVNLEFNPLSAAGPDNKNWQAVLDQFGAKSDPRDTFSQAGYVAARLVTETLLKMDPKKIDRASVSDALRKVSDFRSDILCKPFYVGSGNRHNANNSGPMAIVDGNGFANVPGGCVTADDPELVDVRADELKLGLK
;
A
#
# COMPACT_ATOMS: atom_id res chain seq x y z
N MET A 1 37.45 -52.90 67.07
CA MET A 1 36.09 -53.35 66.71
C MET A 1 35.19 -52.18 66.96
N ASN A 2 34.75 -51.54 65.93
CA ASN A 2 33.43 -50.89 65.76
C ASN A 2 33.42 -50.09 64.47
N LEU A 3 32.62 -50.63 63.58
CA LEU A 3 32.29 -49.97 62.27
C LEU A 3 31.35 -48.80 62.55
N SER A 4 31.70 -47.60 62.11
CA SER A 4 30.82 -46.44 62.08
C SER A 4 30.40 -46.19 60.64
N ALA A 5 29.10 -46.12 60.45
CA ALA A 5 28.39 -45.91 59.18
C ALA A 5 28.55 -44.49 58.65
N LEU A 6 28.78 -44.34 57.35
CA LEU A 6 28.71 -43.10 56.58
C LEU A 6 27.22 -42.80 56.22
N PRO A 7 26.78 -41.55 56.31
CA PRO A 7 25.45 -41.18 55.83
C PRO A 7 25.49 -40.85 54.34
N ALA A 8 24.52 -41.40 53.61
CA ALA A 8 24.26 -41.14 52.19
C ALA A 8 23.81 -39.71 51.93
N LEU A 9 24.59 -39.02 51.12
CA LEU A 9 24.26 -37.65 50.60
C LEU A 9 23.24 -37.80 49.47
N ARG A 10 22.00 -37.39 49.71
CA ARG A 10 20.95 -37.31 48.70
C ARG A 10 21.15 -35.98 47.91
N LEU A 11 21.61 -36.05 46.66
CA LEU A 11 21.59 -34.94 45.72
C LEU A 11 20.13 -34.73 45.27
N VAL A 12 19.54 -33.63 45.67
CA VAL A 12 18.28 -33.13 45.12
C VAL A 12 18.62 -32.31 43.87
N ALA A 13 18.40 -32.85 42.68
CA ALA A 13 18.49 -32.12 41.43
C ALA A 13 17.23 -31.22 41.29
N ALA A 14 17.39 -29.92 41.56
CA ALA A 14 16.37 -28.94 41.26
C ALA A 14 16.35 -28.66 39.75
N LEU A 15 15.37 -29.16 39.04
CA LEU A 15 15.07 -28.76 37.65
C LEU A 15 14.52 -27.31 37.68
N ILE A 16 15.35 -26.39 37.31
CA ILE A 16 14.91 -25.00 37.02
C ILE A 16 14.24 -25.03 35.64
N ALA A 17 12.90 -25.08 35.61
CA ALA A 17 12.14 -24.81 34.39
C ALA A 17 12.23 -23.32 34.10
N VAL A 18 13.11 -22.93 33.18
CA VAL A 18 13.11 -21.59 32.60
C VAL A 18 11.88 -21.50 31.71
N ALA A 19 10.80 -20.95 32.27
CA ALA A 19 9.66 -20.52 31.46
C ALA A 19 10.14 -19.34 30.60
N ALA A 20 10.49 -19.62 29.35
CA ALA A 20 10.65 -18.60 28.34
C ALA A 20 9.27 -17.94 28.13
N SER A 21 9.06 -16.80 28.79
CA SER A 21 7.95 -15.90 28.46
C SER A 21 8.26 -15.27 27.11
N GLY A 22 8.10 -16.05 26.04
CA GLY A 22 7.98 -15.53 24.68
C GLY A 22 6.75 -14.64 24.67
N ALA A 23 6.92 -13.36 24.36
CA ALA A 23 5.81 -12.50 24.03
C ALA A 23 4.94 -13.26 23.02
N ALA A 24 3.70 -13.55 23.35
CA ALA A 24 2.77 -14.23 22.48
C ALA A 24 2.39 -13.27 21.34
N PHE A 25 3.29 -13.13 20.37
CA PHE A 25 2.90 -12.60 19.07
C PHE A 25 1.83 -13.56 18.53
N GLY A 26 0.66 -13.03 18.21
CA GLY A 26 -0.41 -13.84 17.64
C GLY A 26 0.13 -14.66 16.47
N GLN A 27 -0.21 -15.95 16.41
CA GLN A 27 0.22 -16.79 15.29
C GLN A 27 -0.36 -16.24 13.99
N ALA A 28 0.48 -16.06 12.96
CA ALA A 28 0.05 -15.61 11.64
C ALA A 28 -0.98 -16.59 11.05
N LYS A 29 -2.08 -16.04 10.53
CA LYS A 29 -3.16 -16.81 9.90
C LYS A 29 -3.19 -16.52 8.41
N CYS A 30 -3.23 -17.56 7.57
CA CYS A 30 -3.19 -17.43 6.13
C CYS A 30 -3.71 -18.69 5.43
N GLY A 31 -4.45 -18.49 4.36
CA GLY A 31 -5.00 -19.59 3.59
C GLY A 31 -5.86 -20.53 4.43
N LEU A 32 -5.59 -21.83 4.33
CA LEU A 32 -6.33 -22.87 5.04
C LEU A 32 -5.96 -23.00 6.53
N ASN A 33 -4.86 -22.40 6.93
CA ASN A 33 -4.34 -22.41 8.31
C ASN A 33 -4.19 -23.82 8.92
N THR A 34 -3.72 -24.79 8.13
CA THR A 34 -3.63 -26.20 8.52
C THR A 34 -2.41 -26.54 9.37
N GLY A 35 -1.41 -25.67 9.42
CA GLY A 35 -0.09 -25.94 10.02
C GLY A 35 0.73 -27.00 9.27
N LYS A 36 0.32 -27.40 8.06
CA LYS A 36 1.03 -28.37 7.22
C LYS A 36 1.50 -27.73 5.94
N ALA A 37 2.76 -27.93 5.57
CA ALA A 37 3.32 -27.41 4.33
C ALA A 37 2.61 -28.00 3.09
N ALA A 38 2.38 -27.17 2.09
CA ALA A 38 1.89 -27.60 0.79
C ALA A 38 2.99 -28.32 0.00
N ALA A 39 2.63 -29.37 -0.76
CA ALA A 39 3.60 -30.21 -1.49
C ALA A 39 3.16 -30.58 -2.91
N GLY A 40 2.04 -30.03 -3.41
CA GLY A 40 1.55 -30.26 -4.77
C GLY A 40 2.32 -29.47 -5.84
N GLU A 41 1.85 -29.53 -7.07
CA GLU A 41 2.37 -28.68 -8.15
C GLU A 41 2.17 -27.20 -7.83
N PRO A 42 3.18 -26.33 -8.02
CA PRO A 42 3.07 -24.93 -7.68
C PRO A 42 2.07 -24.19 -8.57
N ILE A 43 1.45 -23.15 -8.00
CA ILE A 43 0.69 -22.15 -8.73
C ILE A 43 1.60 -20.95 -8.92
N MET A 44 1.82 -20.57 -10.19
CA MET A 44 2.73 -19.49 -10.54
C MET A 44 2.02 -18.14 -10.39
N ILE A 45 2.49 -17.30 -9.48
CA ILE A 45 2.01 -15.93 -9.26
C ILE A 45 3.21 -14.98 -9.41
N GLY A 46 3.01 -13.85 -10.06
CA GLY A 46 4.07 -12.88 -10.27
C GLY A 46 3.79 -11.51 -9.65
N ALA A 47 4.82 -10.67 -9.66
CA ALA A 47 4.69 -9.23 -9.47
C ALA A 47 5.80 -8.49 -10.23
N VAL A 48 5.49 -7.26 -10.66
CA VAL A 48 6.46 -6.30 -11.18
C VAL A 48 6.55 -5.13 -10.20
N VAL A 49 7.76 -4.72 -9.87
CA VAL A 49 8.02 -3.64 -8.89
C VAL A 49 9.13 -2.72 -9.39
N GLY A 50 9.07 -1.44 -9.02
CA GLY A 50 10.20 -0.53 -9.18
C GLY A 50 11.11 -0.59 -7.96
N LYS A 51 12.00 -1.60 -7.89
CA LYS A 51 12.86 -1.81 -6.73
C LYS A 51 14.15 -0.99 -6.80
N THR A 52 14.81 -1.01 -7.96
CA THR A 52 16.03 -0.24 -8.18
C THR A 52 15.73 1.00 -9.01
N GLY A 53 16.30 2.15 -8.62
CA GLY A 53 16.02 3.45 -9.26
C GLY A 53 16.00 4.58 -8.23
N PRO A 54 15.18 5.61 -8.46
CA PRO A 54 15.08 6.76 -7.55
C PRO A 54 14.61 6.44 -6.14
N ASP A 55 13.78 5.39 -5.96
CA ASP A 55 13.33 4.91 -4.65
C ASP A 55 12.98 3.41 -4.73
N ASP A 56 12.97 2.70 -3.59
CA ASP A 56 12.57 1.29 -3.51
C ASP A 56 11.06 1.18 -3.23
N PHE A 57 10.32 0.74 -4.22
CA PHE A 57 8.87 0.53 -4.18
C PHE A 57 8.48 -0.95 -4.02
N SER A 58 9.37 -1.82 -3.57
CA SER A 58 9.10 -3.25 -3.47
C SER A 58 8.31 -3.70 -2.23
N ALA A 59 8.00 -2.81 -1.28
CA ALA A 59 7.34 -3.13 -0.01
C ALA A 59 6.04 -3.95 -0.17
N SER A 60 5.24 -3.64 -1.19
CA SER A 60 4.01 -4.38 -1.49
C SER A 60 4.30 -5.84 -1.88
N ALA A 61 5.22 -6.07 -2.79
CA ALA A 61 5.59 -7.42 -3.20
C ALA A 61 6.30 -8.20 -2.08
N GLN A 62 7.06 -7.53 -1.20
CA GLN A 62 7.69 -8.16 -0.03
C GLN A 62 6.62 -8.67 0.94
N ALA A 63 5.58 -7.87 1.22
CA ALA A 63 4.47 -8.30 2.07
C ALA A 63 3.64 -9.43 1.42
N ALA A 64 3.40 -9.36 0.12
CA ALA A 64 2.75 -10.42 -0.63
C ALA A 64 3.57 -11.72 -0.57
N ALA A 65 4.90 -11.64 -0.72
CA ALA A 65 5.80 -12.78 -0.59
C ALA A 65 5.74 -13.42 0.80
N ALA A 66 5.75 -12.61 1.87
CA ALA A 66 5.59 -13.08 3.24
C ALA A 66 4.24 -13.80 3.42
N TYR A 67 3.16 -13.23 2.89
CA TYR A 67 1.83 -13.85 2.98
C TYR A 67 1.78 -15.18 2.21
N PHE A 68 2.32 -15.28 0.99
CA PHE A 68 2.35 -16.52 0.23
C PHE A 68 3.26 -17.59 0.88
N LYS A 69 4.37 -17.20 1.52
CA LYS A 69 5.17 -18.13 2.35
C LYS A 69 4.34 -18.70 3.51
N CYS A 70 3.56 -17.85 4.18
CA CYS A 70 2.64 -18.26 5.21
C CYS A 70 1.56 -19.22 4.65
N VAL A 71 0.96 -18.92 3.52
CA VAL A 71 -0.01 -19.80 2.82
C VAL A 71 0.63 -21.16 2.53
N ASN A 72 1.85 -21.19 1.99
CA ASN A 72 2.57 -22.42 1.68
C ASN A 72 2.85 -23.28 2.93
N ALA A 73 3.18 -22.66 4.05
CA ALA A 73 3.37 -23.35 5.33
C ALA A 73 2.06 -23.88 5.92
N ASN A 74 0.92 -23.43 5.43
CA ASN A 74 -0.41 -23.69 5.99
C ASN A 74 -1.38 -24.39 5.01
N GLY A 75 -0.88 -25.25 4.14
CA GLY A 75 -1.69 -26.09 3.25
C GLY A 75 -1.77 -25.59 1.81
N GLY A 76 -1.17 -24.42 1.51
CA GLY A 76 -1.19 -23.84 0.17
C GLY A 76 -2.60 -23.53 -0.34
N ILE A 77 -2.74 -23.51 -1.64
CA ILE A 77 -4.04 -23.42 -2.32
C ILE A 77 -4.53 -24.84 -2.57
N ASN A 78 -5.32 -25.36 -1.65
CA ASN A 78 -5.85 -26.74 -1.71
C ASN A 78 -4.74 -27.80 -1.93
N GLY A 79 -3.62 -27.67 -1.21
CA GLY A 79 -2.47 -28.59 -1.27
C GLY A 79 -1.37 -28.14 -2.24
N ARG A 80 -1.60 -27.16 -3.10
CA ARG A 80 -0.63 -26.62 -4.06
C ARG A 80 0.09 -25.40 -3.51
N PRO A 81 1.44 -25.37 -3.47
CA PRO A 81 2.16 -24.17 -3.04
C PRO A 81 2.05 -23.06 -4.09
N VAL A 82 2.23 -21.81 -3.65
CA VAL A 82 2.44 -20.66 -4.51
C VAL A 82 3.93 -20.51 -4.80
N GLU A 83 4.34 -20.50 -6.07
CA GLU A 83 5.64 -20.00 -6.48
C GLU A 83 5.48 -18.53 -6.87
N TYR A 84 6.01 -17.65 -6.04
CA TYR A 84 5.88 -16.21 -6.20
C TYR A 84 7.15 -15.59 -6.78
N ILE A 85 7.05 -14.95 -7.93
CA ILE A 85 8.16 -14.41 -8.70
C ILE A 85 8.04 -12.90 -8.79
N VAL A 86 8.99 -12.19 -8.21
CA VAL A 86 9.06 -10.72 -8.26
C VAL A 86 10.11 -10.30 -9.29
N ALA A 87 9.74 -9.38 -10.17
CA ALA A 87 10.60 -8.80 -11.19
C ALA A 87 10.75 -7.29 -10.98
N ASP A 88 11.98 -6.79 -11.12
CA ASP A 88 12.31 -5.38 -10.99
C ASP A 88 12.26 -4.69 -12.36
N ASP A 89 11.48 -3.63 -12.49
CA ASP A 89 11.37 -2.84 -13.73
C ASP A 89 12.38 -1.68 -13.80
N GLN A 90 13.11 -1.43 -12.70
CA GLN A 90 14.15 -0.39 -12.62
C GLN A 90 13.63 1.02 -12.95
N TRP A 91 12.34 1.28 -12.75
CA TRP A 91 11.66 2.53 -13.14
C TRP A 91 11.75 2.83 -14.65
N ASN A 92 11.97 1.81 -15.47
CA ASN A 92 12.15 1.91 -16.91
C ASN A 92 11.02 1.19 -17.64
N PRO A 93 10.25 1.87 -18.54
CA PRO A 93 9.11 1.27 -19.24
C PRO A 93 9.47 0.08 -20.14
N GLU A 94 10.64 0.12 -20.80
CA GLU A 94 11.12 -0.98 -21.64
C GLU A 94 11.45 -2.22 -20.80
N THR A 95 12.14 -2.02 -19.69
CA THR A 95 12.44 -3.10 -18.73
C THR A 95 11.13 -3.65 -18.15
N ALA A 96 10.17 -2.80 -17.79
CA ALA A 96 8.84 -3.20 -17.32
C ALA A 96 8.13 -4.11 -18.34
N ALA A 97 8.17 -3.74 -19.63
CA ALA A 97 7.58 -4.55 -20.69
C ALA A 97 8.28 -5.92 -20.84
N GLN A 98 9.61 -5.96 -20.77
CA GLN A 98 10.38 -7.18 -20.89
C GLN A 98 10.11 -8.15 -19.72
N VAL A 99 10.19 -7.65 -18.47
CA VAL A 99 10.01 -8.52 -17.30
C VAL A 99 8.57 -9.00 -17.16
N ALA A 100 7.58 -8.16 -17.49
CA ALA A 100 6.17 -8.55 -17.51
C ALA A 100 5.90 -9.62 -18.58
N SER A 101 6.43 -9.44 -19.80
CA SER A 101 6.32 -10.46 -20.87
C SER A 101 6.91 -11.79 -20.44
N LYS A 102 8.08 -11.78 -19.78
CA LYS A 102 8.71 -12.99 -19.25
C LYS A 102 7.85 -13.69 -18.19
N LEU A 103 7.28 -12.94 -17.24
CA LEU A 103 6.37 -13.50 -16.24
C LEU A 103 5.13 -14.14 -16.90
N VAL A 104 4.52 -13.43 -17.83
CA VAL A 104 3.25 -13.86 -18.46
C VAL A 104 3.46 -14.98 -19.47
N LYS A 105 4.45 -14.86 -20.36
CA LYS A 105 4.64 -15.78 -21.50
C LYS A 105 5.54 -16.97 -21.18
N ASP A 106 6.66 -16.73 -20.48
CA ASP A 106 7.63 -17.79 -20.21
C ASP A 106 7.33 -18.53 -18.90
N ARG A 107 7.08 -17.75 -17.82
CA ARG A 107 6.76 -18.33 -16.51
C ARG A 107 5.31 -18.71 -16.34
N LYS A 108 4.43 -18.32 -17.30
CA LYS A 108 3.01 -18.66 -17.36
C LYS A 108 2.24 -18.36 -16.06
N VAL A 109 2.55 -17.23 -15.40
CA VAL A 109 1.83 -16.83 -14.21
C VAL A 109 0.32 -16.76 -14.49
N VAL A 110 -0.49 -17.21 -13.54
CA VAL A 110 -1.95 -17.20 -13.66
C VAL A 110 -2.56 -15.86 -13.23
N VAL A 111 -1.83 -15.12 -12.39
CA VAL A 111 -2.21 -13.80 -11.88
C VAL A 111 -0.95 -13.06 -11.44
N LEU A 112 -0.99 -11.74 -11.46
CA LEU A 112 0.01 -10.89 -10.80
C LEU A 112 -0.62 -10.28 -9.53
N ALA A 113 0.13 -10.25 -8.43
CA ALA A 113 -0.37 -9.78 -7.14
C ALA A 113 0.70 -8.98 -6.38
N GLY A 114 0.33 -7.83 -5.84
CA GLY A 114 1.24 -7.00 -5.05
C GLY A 114 2.19 -6.13 -5.90
N ASN A 115 1.88 -5.93 -7.18
CA ASN A 115 2.64 -5.02 -8.06
C ASN A 115 2.69 -3.61 -7.48
N THR A 116 3.82 -2.94 -7.66
CA THR A 116 4.02 -1.54 -7.26
C THR A 116 5.08 -0.91 -8.16
N SER A 117 4.65 -0.07 -9.10
CA SER A 117 5.54 0.56 -10.08
C SER A 117 4.98 1.89 -10.57
N PHE A 118 5.87 2.77 -10.97
CA PHE A 118 5.50 4.04 -11.62
C PHE A 118 5.31 3.92 -13.13
N VAL A 119 5.78 2.84 -13.74
CA VAL A 119 5.81 2.70 -15.20
C VAL A 119 5.10 1.46 -15.72
N GLU A 120 4.96 0.43 -14.89
CA GLU A 120 4.54 -0.91 -15.30
C GLU A 120 3.14 -0.92 -15.92
N CYS A 121 2.13 -0.32 -15.29
CA CYS A 121 0.77 -0.40 -15.80
C CYS A 121 0.60 0.37 -17.12
N GLY A 122 1.26 1.51 -17.28
CA GLY A 122 1.28 2.24 -18.56
C GLY A 122 1.92 1.42 -19.69
N ALA A 123 3.03 0.74 -19.38
CA ALA A 123 3.74 -0.09 -20.36
C ALA A 123 2.99 -1.38 -20.72
N ASN A 124 2.25 -1.99 -19.78
CA ASN A 124 1.79 -3.37 -19.88
C ASN A 124 0.28 -3.57 -19.87
N ALA A 125 -0.55 -2.56 -19.55
CA ALA A 125 -1.99 -2.73 -19.40
C ALA A 125 -2.66 -3.41 -20.62
N LYS A 126 -2.24 -3.05 -21.82
CA LYS A 126 -2.73 -3.68 -23.05
C LYS A 126 -2.32 -5.15 -23.14
N MET A 127 -1.07 -5.47 -22.89
CA MET A 127 -0.56 -6.83 -22.93
C MET A 127 -1.27 -7.72 -21.90
N TYR A 128 -1.49 -7.24 -20.69
CA TYR A 128 -2.25 -7.97 -19.67
C TYR A 128 -3.70 -8.25 -20.10
N ALA A 129 -4.33 -7.28 -20.75
CA ALA A 129 -5.69 -7.48 -21.28
C ALA A 129 -5.73 -8.49 -22.43
N ASP A 130 -4.78 -8.41 -23.38
CA ASP A 130 -4.68 -9.31 -24.54
C ASP A 130 -4.37 -10.75 -24.10
N GLU A 131 -3.51 -10.93 -23.10
CA GLU A 131 -3.13 -12.23 -22.53
C GLU A 131 -4.14 -12.75 -21.49
N GLY A 132 -5.17 -11.97 -21.15
CA GLY A 132 -6.20 -12.35 -20.18
C GLY A 132 -5.70 -12.51 -18.73
N VAL A 133 -4.54 -11.92 -18.38
CA VAL A 133 -4.00 -12.00 -17.02
C VAL A 133 -4.49 -10.82 -16.18
N MET A 134 -5.00 -11.11 -14.97
CA MET A 134 -5.34 -10.08 -13.98
C MET A 134 -4.13 -9.68 -13.18
N VAL A 135 -4.06 -8.39 -12.84
CA VAL A 135 -3.13 -7.81 -11.87
C VAL A 135 -3.93 -7.28 -10.70
N ILE A 136 -3.75 -7.85 -9.52
CA ILE A 136 -4.23 -7.28 -8.25
C ILE A 136 -3.03 -6.54 -7.64
N ALA A 137 -2.86 -5.31 -8.08
CA ALA A 137 -1.71 -4.52 -7.65
C ALA A 137 -1.87 -4.06 -6.21
N GLY A 138 -0.80 -4.07 -5.45
CA GLY A 138 -0.80 -3.39 -4.15
C GLY A 138 -0.96 -1.88 -4.34
N THR A 139 -0.16 -1.31 -5.25
CA THR A 139 -0.17 0.13 -5.48
C THR A 139 -0.20 0.46 -6.97
N GLY A 140 -1.26 1.11 -7.40
CA GLY A 140 -1.32 1.80 -8.68
C GLY A 140 -0.90 3.26 -8.52
N VAL A 141 -0.12 3.78 -9.45
CA VAL A 141 0.35 5.17 -9.42
C VAL A 141 -0.09 5.95 -10.66
N PRO A 142 0.30 5.61 -11.90
CA PRO A 142 -0.21 6.29 -13.08
C PRO A 142 -1.71 6.08 -13.30
N ARG A 143 -2.32 6.99 -14.03
CA ARG A 143 -3.75 6.95 -14.34
C ARG A 143 -4.19 5.64 -14.98
N GLU A 144 -3.38 5.09 -15.86
CA GLU A 144 -3.64 3.83 -16.57
C GLU A 144 -3.90 2.65 -15.62
N CYS A 145 -3.29 2.64 -14.42
CA CYS A 145 -3.53 1.61 -13.42
C CYS A 145 -5.01 1.54 -13.00
N PHE A 146 -5.69 2.68 -12.97
CA PHE A 146 -7.08 2.80 -12.52
C PHE A 146 -8.09 2.73 -13.66
N PHE A 147 -7.63 2.73 -14.93
CA PHE A 147 -8.47 2.73 -16.14
C PHE A 147 -8.17 1.56 -17.08
N ALA A 148 -7.48 0.54 -16.60
CA ALA A 148 -7.14 -0.63 -17.38
C ALA A 148 -8.01 -1.83 -17.01
N LYS A 149 -8.49 -2.56 -18.02
CA LYS A 149 -9.42 -3.69 -17.85
C LYS A 149 -8.92 -4.76 -16.86
N ASN A 150 -7.62 -5.05 -16.89
CA ASN A 150 -7.03 -6.17 -16.14
C ASN A 150 -6.05 -5.72 -15.05
N TYR A 151 -6.06 -4.45 -14.67
CA TYR A 151 -5.17 -3.93 -13.63
C TYR A 151 -5.99 -3.28 -12.51
N VAL A 152 -5.97 -3.86 -11.33
CA VAL A 152 -6.84 -3.48 -10.20
C VAL A 152 -5.99 -3.12 -8.98
N PRO A 153 -5.77 -1.84 -8.71
CA PRO A 153 -5.03 -1.40 -7.52
C PRO A 153 -5.85 -1.56 -6.24
N ILE A 154 -5.20 -2.02 -5.17
CA ILE A 154 -5.78 -2.06 -3.82
C ILE A 154 -5.76 -0.66 -3.19
N ASN A 155 -4.74 0.14 -3.47
CA ASN A 155 -4.63 1.49 -2.94
C ASN A 155 -5.65 2.45 -3.58
N SER A 156 -5.85 3.61 -2.94
CA SER A 156 -6.74 4.65 -3.48
C SER A 156 -6.11 5.42 -4.64
N GLY A 157 -4.81 5.52 -4.63
CA GLY A 157 -4.01 6.20 -5.65
C GLY A 157 -3.87 7.71 -5.45
N PRO A 158 -3.01 8.33 -6.26
CA PRO A 158 -2.58 9.72 -6.07
C PRO A 158 -3.74 10.72 -6.11
N ARG A 159 -4.64 10.59 -7.06
CA ARG A 159 -5.76 11.51 -7.26
C ARG A 159 -6.71 11.54 -6.06
N ILE A 160 -7.11 10.37 -5.58
CA ILE A 160 -8.01 10.21 -4.43
C ILE A 160 -7.35 10.76 -3.17
N SER A 161 -6.11 10.33 -2.92
CA SER A 161 -5.36 10.70 -1.72
C SER A 161 -5.11 12.22 -1.63
N ALA A 162 -4.74 12.86 -2.74
CA ALA A 162 -4.58 14.32 -2.80
C ALA A 162 -5.91 15.05 -2.60
N THR A 163 -7.03 14.52 -3.13
CA THR A 163 -8.36 15.09 -2.91
C THR A 163 -8.76 15.06 -1.44
N ILE A 164 -8.57 13.93 -0.76
CA ILE A 164 -8.87 13.81 0.68
C ILE A 164 -8.00 14.77 1.50
N ALA A 165 -6.71 14.90 1.17
CA ALA A 165 -5.81 15.86 1.82
C ALA A 165 -6.28 17.32 1.64
N ALA A 166 -6.75 17.69 0.43
CA ALA A 166 -7.34 19.01 0.17
C ALA A 166 -8.63 19.24 0.96
N MET A 167 -9.55 18.25 0.98
CA MET A 167 -10.78 18.30 1.75
C MET A 167 -10.50 18.49 3.24
N TYR A 168 -9.51 17.79 3.77
CA TYR A 168 -9.07 17.92 5.16
C TYR A 168 -8.53 19.33 5.45
N ALA A 169 -7.66 19.86 4.59
CA ALA A 169 -7.07 21.18 4.76
C ALA A 169 -8.15 22.29 4.72
N ALA A 170 -9.09 22.20 3.79
CA ALA A 170 -10.20 23.16 3.72
C ALA A 170 -11.10 23.11 4.96
N LYS A 171 -11.40 21.90 5.46
CA LYS A 171 -12.24 21.72 6.65
C LYS A 171 -11.55 22.13 7.94
N THR A 172 -10.28 21.73 8.10
CA THR A 172 -9.56 21.87 9.38
C THR A 172 -8.88 23.24 9.52
N TYR A 173 -8.29 23.72 8.42
CA TYR A 173 -7.52 24.98 8.40
C TYR A 173 -8.25 26.13 7.71
N GLN A 174 -9.48 25.90 7.22
CA GLN A 174 -10.26 26.87 6.46
C GLN A 174 -9.54 27.39 5.20
N SER A 175 -8.67 26.55 4.63
CA SER A 175 -7.83 26.90 3.50
C SER A 175 -8.66 27.17 2.25
N LYS A 176 -8.37 28.26 1.55
CA LYS A 176 -9.05 28.70 0.31
C LYS A 176 -8.12 28.68 -0.90
N ARG A 177 -6.80 28.76 -0.69
CA ARG A 177 -5.77 28.63 -1.72
C ARG A 177 -4.80 27.53 -1.35
N MET A 178 -4.61 26.60 -2.28
CA MET A 178 -3.72 25.47 -2.08
C MET A 178 -2.77 25.31 -3.26
N VAL A 179 -1.57 24.82 -2.99
CA VAL A 179 -0.62 24.39 -4.00
C VAL A 179 -0.36 22.90 -3.82
N CYS A 180 -0.60 22.12 -4.87
CA CYS A 180 -0.31 20.68 -4.91
C CYS A 180 1.00 20.46 -5.65
N ILE A 181 2.01 19.93 -4.95
CA ILE A 181 3.34 19.61 -5.53
C ILE A 181 3.40 18.11 -5.79
N ILE A 182 3.72 17.74 -7.02
CA ILE A 182 3.68 16.35 -7.49
C ILE A 182 4.83 16.06 -8.46
N PRO A 183 5.41 14.83 -8.47
CA PRO A 183 6.38 14.43 -9.48
C PRO A 183 5.81 14.46 -10.89
N ASN A 184 6.55 15.04 -11.83
CA ASN A 184 6.21 15.06 -13.25
C ASN A 184 6.59 13.73 -13.92
N ILE A 185 5.75 12.73 -13.70
CA ILE A 185 5.88 11.40 -14.29
C ILE A 185 4.74 11.23 -15.32
N PRO A 186 4.97 10.60 -16.46
CA PRO A 186 3.91 10.35 -17.43
C PRO A 186 2.66 9.76 -16.79
N SER A 187 1.48 10.27 -17.17
CA SER A 187 0.16 9.86 -16.66
C SER A 187 -0.06 9.99 -15.15
N LEU A 188 0.88 10.56 -14.41
CA LEU A 188 0.73 10.94 -13.00
C LEU A 188 0.60 12.45 -12.86
N GLY A 189 1.64 13.19 -13.20
CA GLY A 189 1.79 14.65 -13.20
C GLY A 189 0.54 15.44 -12.75
N ASN A 190 -0.07 16.12 -13.70
CA ASN A 190 -1.26 16.93 -13.41
C ASN A 190 -2.44 16.09 -12.91
N TRP A 191 -2.65 14.86 -13.44
CA TRP A 191 -3.81 14.04 -13.07
C TRP A 191 -3.90 13.74 -11.57
N GLY A 192 -2.78 13.54 -10.90
CA GLY A 192 -2.77 13.27 -9.46
C GLY A 192 -3.33 14.42 -8.61
N CYS A 193 -3.11 15.68 -9.02
CA CYS A 193 -3.67 16.85 -8.34
C CYS A 193 -5.03 17.31 -8.90
N GLU A 194 -5.47 16.81 -10.07
CA GLU A 194 -6.72 17.23 -10.72
C GLU A 194 -7.96 16.92 -9.89
N GLY A 195 -7.96 15.86 -9.07
CA GLY A 195 -9.06 15.57 -8.16
C GLY A 195 -9.25 16.67 -7.12
N ALA A 196 -8.15 17.11 -6.49
CA ALA A 196 -8.15 18.23 -5.56
C ALA A 196 -8.58 19.55 -6.23
N LYS A 197 -8.15 19.79 -7.48
CA LYS A 197 -8.59 20.98 -8.27
C LYS A 197 -10.06 20.93 -8.61
N ALA A 198 -10.56 19.79 -9.08
CA ALA A 198 -11.97 19.62 -9.46
C ALA A 198 -12.89 19.78 -8.25
N TRP A 199 -12.53 19.13 -7.14
CA TRP A 199 -13.23 19.31 -5.86
C TRP A 199 -13.16 20.78 -5.38
N GLY A 200 -11.97 21.37 -5.42
CA GLY A 200 -11.75 22.77 -5.00
C GLY A 200 -12.63 23.75 -5.77
N LYS A 201 -12.69 23.59 -7.11
CA LYS A 201 -13.55 24.41 -7.99
C LYS A 201 -15.03 24.32 -7.57
N ALA A 202 -15.51 23.12 -7.22
CA ALA A 202 -16.90 22.93 -6.78
C ALA A 202 -17.17 23.50 -5.38
N ASN A 203 -16.14 23.67 -4.54
CA ASN A 203 -16.24 24.09 -3.15
C ASN A 203 -15.66 25.49 -2.86
N GLY A 204 -15.34 26.27 -3.88
CA GLY A 204 -14.78 27.62 -3.73
C GLY A 204 -13.38 27.64 -3.13
N VAL A 205 -12.55 26.63 -3.46
CA VAL A 205 -11.14 26.48 -3.05
C VAL A 205 -10.29 26.46 -4.32
N GLU A 206 -9.33 27.37 -4.40
CA GLU A 206 -8.36 27.41 -5.48
C GLU A 206 -7.24 26.39 -5.22
N VAL A 207 -6.94 25.54 -6.21
CA VAL A 207 -5.84 24.56 -6.14
C VAL A 207 -5.00 24.68 -7.39
N GLU A 208 -3.73 25.08 -7.23
CA GLU A 208 -2.73 25.10 -8.30
C GLU A 208 -1.80 23.87 -8.19
N THR A 209 -1.25 23.44 -9.33
CA THR A 209 -0.29 22.33 -9.39
C THR A 209 1.10 22.84 -9.71
N ILE A 210 2.12 22.31 -9.00
CA ILE A 210 3.52 22.40 -9.35
C ILE A 210 4.00 20.97 -9.62
N ALA A 211 4.30 20.68 -10.89
CA ALA A 211 4.89 19.41 -11.29
C ALA A 211 6.43 19.55 -11.26
N ILE A 212 7.10 18.65 -10.56
CA ILE A 212 8.56 18.66 -10.37
C ILE A 212 9.20 17.45 -11.05
N ASP A 213 10.36 17.64 -11.66
CA ASP A 213 11.15 16.52 -12.18
C ASP A 213 11.83 15.80 -11.00
N PRO A 214 11.51 14.52 -10.74
CA PRO A 214 12.06 13.80 -9.59
C PRO A 214 13.59 13.66 -9.62
N GLY A 215 14.19 13.68 -10.81
CA GLY A 215 15.65 13.53 -10.98
C GLY A 215 16.46 14.82 -10.80
N SER A 216 15.80 15.99 -10.89
CA SER A 216 16.51 17.29 -10.91
C SER A 216 15.85 18.38 -10.08
N ALA A 217 14.79 18.09 -9.33
CA ALA A 217 14.07 19.07 -8.53
C ALA A 217 14.96 19.67 -7.42
N ASP A 218 15.16 20.99 -7.46
CA ASP A 218 15.73 21.74 -6.35
C ASP A 218 14.67 22.06 -5.31
N ALA A 219 14.87 21.54 -4.09
CA ALA A 219 13.92 21.66 -3.01
C ALA A 219 13.66 23.10 -2.59
N THR A 220 14.73 23.92 -2.49
CA THR A 220 14.62 25.33 -2.08
C THR A 220 13.86 26.14 -3.10
N SER A 221 14.22 26.03 -4.38
CA SER A 221 13.55 26.70 -5.48
C SER A 221 12.07 26.31 -5.58
N THR A 222 11.77 25.02 -5.47
CA THR A 222 10.40 24.49 -5.49
C THR A 222 9.55 25.09 -4.37
N MET A 223 10.07 25.11 -3.14
CA MET A 223 9.33 25.66 -2.00
C MET A 223 9.13 27.17 -2.11
N LEU A 224 10.12 27.91 -2.61
CA LEU A 224 9.98 29.35 -2.90
C LEU A 224 8.94 29.62 -4.00
N GLN A 225 8.92 28.81 -5.05
CA GLN A 225 7.89 28.91 -6.10
C GLN A 225 6.50 28.65 -5.54
N ALA A 226 6.35 27.65 -4.68
CA ALA A 226 5.08 27.35 -4.01
C ALA A 226 4.64 28.52 -3.11
N ALA A 227 5.54 29.06 -2.30
CA ALA A 227 5.25 30.19 -1.40
C ALA A 227 4.90 31.47 -2.14
N ALA A 228 5.50 31.72 -3.33
CA ALA A 228 5.19 32.89 -4.17
C ALA A 228 3.72 32.94 -4.62
N LYS A 229 3.05 31.79 -4.66
CA LYS A 229 1.60 31.67 -4.95
C LYS A 229 0.72 32.04 -3.73
N LYS A 230 1.33 32.33 -2.59
CA LYS A 230 0.67 32.72 -1.33
C LYS A 230 -0.44 31.74 -0.92
N PRO A 231 -0.14 30.41 -0.84
CA PRO A 231 -1.13 29.43 -0.45
C PRO A 231 -1.40 29.47 1.06
N ASP A 232 -2.61 29.07 1.45
CA ASP A 232 -2.94 28.75 2.85
C ASP A 232 -2.41 27.35 3.21
N THR A 233 -2.37 26.45 2.22
CA THR A 233 -1.89 25.06 2.38
C THR A 233 -1.07 24.59 1.18
N ILE A 234 -0.02 23.82 1.45
CA ILE A 234 0.73 23.06 0.44
C ILE A 234 0.40 21.57 0.62
N ILE A 235 -0.02 20.94 -0.47
CA ILE A 235 -0.25 19.49 -0.56
C ILE A 235 0.99 18.85 -1.17
N MET A 236 1.64 17.98 -0.41
CA MET A 236 2.87 17.28 -0.83
C MET A 236 2.49 15.89 -1.35
N HIS A 237 2.47 15.70 -2.67
CA HIS A 237 2.23 14.37 -3.24
C HIS A 237 3.54 13.77 -3.76
N MET A 238 4.31 13.16 -2.88
CA MET A 238 5.61 12.59 -3.23
C MET A 238 6.08 11.56 -2.21
N PRO A 239 6.96 10.61 -2.62
CA PRO A 239 7.58 9.66 -1.70
C PRO A 239 8.59 10.33 -0.78
N LYS A 240 9.00 9.60 0.26
CA LYS A 240 9.92 10.04 1.33
C LYS A 240 11.20 10.71 0.78
N GLY A 241 11.81 10.11 -0.26
CA GLY A 241 13.07 10.61 -0.82
C GLY A 241 12.99 12.04 -1.36
N LEU A 242 11.85 12.43 -1.94
CA LEU A 242 11.58 13.80 -2.40
C LEU A 242 11.00 14.67 -1.28
N LEU A 243 10.18 14.10 -0.41
CA LEU A 243 9.50 14.82 0.65
C LEU A 243 10.48 15.43 1.66
N VAL A 244 11.42 14.64 2.18
CA VAL A 244 12.31 15.08 3.28
C VAL A 244 13.13 16.31 2.91
N PRO A 245 13.79 16.40 1.75
CA PRO A 245 14.47 17.63 1.32
C PRO A 245 13.54 18.84 1.19
N MET A 246 12.31 18.64 0.66
CA MET A 246 11.32 19.73 0.54
C MET A 246 10.89 20.26 1.90
N MET A 247 10.62 19.35 2.86
CA MET A 247 10.24 19.72 4.23
C MET A 247 11.38 20.46 4.95
N ALA A 248 12.62 20.03 4.75
CA ALA A 248 13.80 20.73 5.28
C ALA A 248 13.94 22.16 4.68
N ALA A 249 13.74 22.31 3.37
CA ALA A 249 13.76 23.62 2.72
C ALA A 249 12.64 24.55 3.21
N ALA A 250 11.44 24.01 3.41
CA ALA A 250 10.31 24.75 3.98
C ALA A 250 10.53 25.18 5.44
N GLU A 251 11.16 24.32 6.25
CA GLU A 251 11.55 24.63 7.63
C GLU A 251 12.58 25.75 7.67
N GLN A 252 13.66 25.66 6.88
CA GLN A 252 14.71 26.70 6.80
C GLN A 252 14.13 28.08 6.46
N GLN A 253 13.06 28.12 5.70
CA GLN A 253 12.36 29.35 5.32
C GLN A 253 11.23 29.72 6.29
N GLY A 254 11.03 28.97 7.37
CA GLY A 254 10.00 29.19 8.39
C GLY A 254 8.57 29.12 7.87
N MET A 255 8.34 28.39 6.78
CA MET A 255 7.05 28.35 6.08
C MET A 255 5.94 27.76 6.94
N GLY A 256 6.20 26.71 7.73
CA GLY A 256 5.22 26.05 8.58
C GLY A 256 4.60 26.93 9.67
N LYS A 257 5.11 28.15 9.87
CA LYS A 257 4.50 29.16 10.75
C LYS A 257 3.34 29.95 10.10
N LYS A 258 3.23 29.89 8.77
CA LYS A 258 2.30 30.71 7.99
C LYS A 258 1.47 29.89 6.99
N ILE A 259 1.95 28.73 6.61
CA ILE A 259 1.36 27.85 5.60
C ILE A 259 1.16 26.48 6.25
N HIS A 260 0.00 25.87 6.08
CA HIS A 260 -0.26 24.51 6.51
C HIS A 260 0.32 23.51 5.50
N PHE A 261 0.76 22.37 6.00
CA PHE A 261 1.30 21.31 5.16
C PHE A 261 0.48 20.04 5.34
N VAL A 262 0.01 19.51 4.23
CA VAL A 262 -0.66 18.20 4.19
C VAL A 262 -0.04 17.33 3.11
N SER A 263 -0.22 16.04 3.19
CA SER A 263 0.31 15.12 2.17
C SER A 263 -0.68 14.02 1.84
N SER A 264 -0.48 13.44 0.69
CA SER A 264 -1.06 12.16 0.29
C SER A 264 -0.28 10.98 0.87
N ALA A 265 -0.80 9.78 0.69
CA ALA A 265 -0.34 8.55 1.33
C ALA A 265 1.14 8.17 1.16
N PRO A 266 1.86 8.48 0.08
CA PRO A 266 3.29 8.15 -0.01
C PRO A 266 4.16 8.70 1.14
N ALA A 267 3.70 9.74 1.83
CA ALA A 267 4.35 10.28 3.02
C ALA A 267 4.03 9.51 4.32
N TYR A 268 3.05 8.60 4.31
CA TYR A 268 2.72 7.80 5.49
C TYR A 268 3.66 6.60 5.63
N ASN A 269 4.84 6.89 6.12
CA ASN A 269 5.91 5.94 6.40
C ASN A 269 6.41 6.18 7.82
N ALA A 270 6.68 5.11 8.57
CA ALA A 270 7.06 5.17 9.98
C ALA A 270 8.30 6.03 10.25
N ASP A 271 9.20 6.15 9.27
CA ASP A 271 10.43 6.93 9.40
C ASP A 271 10.27 8.42 9.07
N VAL A 272 9.20 8.82 8.37
CA VAL A 272 9.02 10.20 7.92
C VAL A 272 8.98 11.19 9.09
N PRO A 273 8.22 10.97 10.18
CA PRO A 273 8.19 11.92 11.30
C PRO A 273 9.56 12.21 11.88
N LYS A 274 10.38 11.18 12.05
CA LYS A 274 11.76 11.32 12.54
C LYS A 274 12.65 12.03 11.51
N ALA A 275 12.49 11.73 10.22
CA ALA A 275 13.33 12.28 9.16
C ALA A 275 13.08 13.78 8.91
N ILE A 276 11.82 14.23 9.02
CA ILE A 276 11.48 15.66 8.85
C ILE A 276 11.72 16.49 10.11
N GLY A 277 11.82 15.85 11.29
CA GLY A 277 12.19 16.51 12.54
C GLY A 277 11.03 17.15 13.32
N PRO A 278 11.35 17.67 14.53
CA PRO A 278 10.35 18.13 15.50
C PRO A 278 9.62 19.43 15.12
N TYR A 279 10.16 20.21 14.18
CA TYR A 279 9.49 21.41 13.67
C TYR A 279 8.09 21.11 13.11
N TRP A 280 7.91 19.92 12.54
CA TRP A 280 6.69 19.48 11.91
C TRP A 280 5.72 18.77 12.86
N ASN A 281 6.05 18.67 14.15
CA ASN A 281 5.18 18.08 15.15
C ASN A 281 3.84 18.82 15.22
N LYS A 282 2.74 18.09 15.05
CA LYS A 282 1.35 18.64 14.97
C LYS A 282 1.12 19.63 13.80
N ASN A 283 2.05 19.73 12.86
CA ASN A 283 2.01 20.70 11.76
C ASN A 283 2.12 20.06 10.37
N PHE A 284 2.14 18.74 10.28
CA PHE A 284 2.14 18.00 9.03
C PHE A 284 1.15 16.85 9.12
N ALA A 285 0.07 16.91 8.32
CA ALA A 285 -0.95 15.87 8.27
C ALA A 285 -0.88 15.09 6.96
N VAL A 286 -1.19 13.80 7.01
CA VAL A 286 -1.06 12.86 5.89
C VAL A 286 -2.36 12.09 5.71
N ASN A 287 -2.84 11.97 4.47
CA ASN A 287 -3.90 11.03 4.15
C ASN A 287 -3.35 9.59 4.15
N LEU A 288 -4.10 8.69 4.73
CA LEU A 288 -3.83 7.26 4.72
C LEU A 288 -4.79 6.60 3.73
N GLU A 289 -4.27 5.75 2.85
CA GLU A 289 -5.11 4.96 1.93
C GLU A 289 -5.80 3.80 2.62
N PHE A 290 -5.33 3.45 3.83
CA PHE A 290 -5.80 2.35 4.65
C PHE A 290 -5.95 2.80 6.10
N ASN A 291 -6.55 1.96 6.93
CA ASN A 291 -6.55 2.19 8.37
C ASN A 291 -5.12 2.23 8.92
N PRO A 292 -4.87 2.98 10.01
CA PRO A 292 -3.53 3.23 10.52
C PRO A 292 -2.71 1.96 10.74
N LEU A 293 -1.39 2.04 10.54
CA LEU A 293 -0.45 0.93 10.79
C LEU A 293 -0.57 0.37 12.22
N SER A 294 -0.96 1.23 13.17
CA SER A 294 -1.20 0.88 14.58
C SER A 294 -2.63 0.40 14.88
N ALA A 295 -3.50 0.25 13.86
CA ALA A 295 -4.87 -0.18 14.07
C ALA A 295 -4.95 -1.54 14.76
N ALA A 296 -5.88 -1.68 15.71
CA ALA A 296 -6.01 -2.87 16.54
C ALA A 296 -6.83 -4.00 15.89
N GLY A 297 -7.29 -3.82 14.66
CA GLY A 297 -8.10 -4.77 13.93
C GLY A 297 -7.39 -6.11 13.68
N PRO A 298 -8.15 -7.21 13.54
CA PRO A 298 -7.58 -8.54 13.38
C PRO A 298 -6.72 -8.71 12.13
N ASP A 299 -7.10 -8.12 10.99
CA ASP A 299 -6.33 -8.23 9.75
C ASP A 299 -5.04 -7.40 9.82
N ASN A 300 -5.10 -6.21 10.42
CA ASN A 300 -3.91 -5.37 10.60
C ASN A 300 -2.90 -6.03 11.55
N LYS A 301 -3.36 -6.66 12.63
CA LYS A 301 -2.51 -7.48 13.51
C LYS A 301 -1.95 -8.69 12.78
N ASN A 302 -2.76 -9.33 11.94
CA ASN A 302 -2.31 -10.48 11.18
C ASN A 302 -1.28 -10.10 10.10
N TRP A 303 -1.44 -8.96 9.43
CA TRP A 303 -0.42 -8.42 8.54
C TRP A 303 0.93 -8.28 9.24
N GLN A 304 0.96 -7.70 10.44
CA GLN A 304 2.19 -7.58 11.24
C GLN A 304 2.75 -8.96 11.60
N ALA A 305 1.91 -9.89 12.08
CA ALA A 305 2.34 -11.24 12.43
C ALA A 305 2.89 -12.03 11.22
N VAL A 306 2.31 -11.86 10.04
CA VAL A 306 2.81 -12.46 8.79
C VAL A 306 4.20 -11.92 8.45
N LEU A 307 4.40 -10.61 8.53
CA LEU A 307 5.71 -10.02 8.28
C LEU A 307 6.76 -10.45 9.32
N ASP A 308 6.37 -10.54 10.60
CA ASP A 308 7.28 -10.96 11.67
C ASP A 308 7.72 -12.43 11.53
N GLN A 309 6.83 -13.32 11.06
CA GLN A 309 7.10 -14.75 10.98
C GLN A 309 7.64 -15.20 9.63
N PHE A 310 7.27 -14.53 8.52
CA PHE A 310 7.55 -14.98 7.15
C PHE A 310 8.27 -13.92 6.29
N GLY A 311 8.30 -12.65 6.72
CA GLY A 311 9.04 -11.58 6.06
C GLY A 311 10.51 -11.50 6.50
N ALA A 312 11.28 -10.66 5.85
CA ALA A 312 12.60 -10.26 6.33
C ALA A 312 12.45 -9.18 7.42
N LYS A 313 13.41 -9.08 8.34
CA LYS A 313 13.41 -8.04 9.38
C LYS A 313 13.47 -6.62 8.80
N SER A 314 14.06 -6.50 7.61
CA SER A 314 14.17 -5.23 6.86
C SER A 314 12.92 -4.87 6.08
N ASP A 315 11.93 -5.78 5.95
CA ASP A 315 10.74 -5.50 5.17
C ASP A 315 9.95 -4.34 5.80
N PRO A 316 9.56 -3.32 5.02
CA PRO A 316 8.90 -2.14 5.53
C PRO A 316 7.55 -2.44 6.20
N ARG A 317 7.26 -1.68 7.23
CA ARG A 317 5.94 -1.62 7.90
C ARG A 317 5.28 -0.29 7.51
N ASP A 318 4.74 -0.23 6.31
CA ASP A 318 4.15 0.96 5.73
C ASP A 318 2.84 0.66 4.99
N THR A 319 2.24 1.70 4.43
CA THR A 319 0.98 1.59 3.68
C THR A 319 1.09 0.69 2.44
N PHE A 320 2.25 0.66 1.77
CA PHE A 320 2.46 -0.21 0.60
C PHE A 320 2.54 -1.68 0.99
N SER A 321 3.16 -1.94 2.14
CA SER A 321 3.20 -3.28 2.73
C SER A 321 1.79 -3.78 3.12
N GLN A 322 0.92 -2.92 3.71
CA GLN A 322 -0.49 -3.26 3.94
C GLN A 322 -1.20 -3.61 2.62
N ALA A 323 -0.99 -2.80 1.58
CA ALA A 323 -1.58 -3.03 0.26
C ALA A 323 -1.21 -4.39 -0.34
N GLY A 324 0.07 -4.75 -0.25
CA GLY A 324 0.56 -6.04 -0.73
C GLY A 324 -0.02 -7.24 0.02
N TYR A 325 -0.12 -7.13 1.33
CA TYR A 325 -0.81 -8.14 2.15
C TYR A 325 -2.28 -8.31 1.73
N VAL A 326 -3.01 -7.22 1.54
CA VAL A 326 -4.42 -7.24 1.10
C VAL A 326 -4.55 -7.86 -0.30
N ALA A 327 -3.67 -7.49 -1.24
CA ALA A 327 -3.65 -8.06 -2.59
C ALA A 327 -3.43 -9.58 -2.58
N ALA A 328 -2.42 -10.04 -1.84
CA ALA A 328 -2.10 -11.47 -1.72
C ALA A 328 -3.23 -12.25 -1.04
N ARG A 329 -3.86 -11.68 -0.01
CA ARG A 329 -5.00 -12.28 0.68
C ARG A 329 -6.21 -12.39 -0.23
N LEU A 330 -6.56 -11.33 -0.97
CA LEU A 330 -7.68 -11.34 -1.93
C LEU A 330 -7.48 -12.43 -2.99
N VAL A 331 -6.29 -12.51 -3.58
CA VAL A 331 -5.95 -13.54 -4.57
C VAL A 331 -6.04 -14.94 -3.93
N THR A 332 -5.48 -15.15 -2.75
CA THR A 332 -5.51 -16.43 -2.03
C THR A 332 -6.93 -16.88 -1.74
N GLU A 333 -7.78 -16.01 -1.18
CA GLU A 333 -9.18 -16.33 -0.86
C GLU A 333 -10.01 -16.64 -2.13
N THR A 334 -9.69 -16.00 -3.24
CA THR A 334 -10.31 -16.29 -4.53
C THR A 334 -9.90 -17.67 -5.03
N LEU A 335 -8.61 -17.96 -5.05
CA LEU A 335 -8.08 -19.25 -5.51
C LEU A 335 -8.57 -20.44 -4.66
N LEU A 336 -8.71 -20.26 -3.34
CA LEU A 336 -9.22 -21.30 -2.42
C LEU A 336 -10.68 -21.67 -2.69
N LYS A 337 -11.48 -20.80 -3.29
CA LYS A 337 -12.89 -21.05 -3.68
C LYS A 337 -13.01 -21.72 -5.05
N MET A 338 -11.92 -21.81 -5.81
CA MET A 338 -11.91 -22.42 -7.14
C MET A 338 -11.69 -23.94 -7.08
N ASP A 339 -12.13 -24.64 -8.12
CA ASP A 339 -11.73 -26.04 -8.35
C ASP A 339 -10.20 -26.08 -8.57
N PRO A 340 -9.43 -26.82 -7.75
CA PRO A 340 -7.97 -26.88 -7.86
C PRO A 340 -7.45 -27.34 -9.23
N LYS A 341 -8.28 -28.09 -9.97
CA LYS A 341 -7.96 -28.57 -11.33
C LYS A 341 -8.21 -27.53 -12.42
N LYS A 342 -8.89 -26.42 -12.09
CA LYS A 342 -9.26 -25.34 -13.02
C LYS A 342 -8.57 -24.02 -12.70
N ILE A 343 -7.42 -24.05 -12.05
CA ILE A 343 -6.62 -22.87 -11.77
C ILE A 343 -5.73 -22.60 -12.99
N ASP A 344 -6.30 -21.94 -13.97
CA ASP A 344 -5.65 -21.38 -15.14
C ASP A 344 -5.92 -19.87 -15.22
N ARG A 345 -5.23 -19.17 -16.12
CA ARG A 345 -5.30 -17.72 -16.26
C ARG A 345 -6.71 -17.18 -16.49
N ALA A 346 -7.46 -17.80 -17.42
CA ALA A 346 -8.80 -17.36 -17.78
C ALA A 346 -9.77 -17.55 -16.61
N SER A 347 -9.76 -18.75 -16.02
CA SER A 347 -10.61 -19.08 -14.86
C SER A 347 -10.30 -18.22 -13.64
N VAL A 348 -9.02 -17.92 -13.39
CA VAL A 348 -8.60 -17.03 -12.30
C VAL A 348 -9.07 -15.60 -12.55
N SER A 349 -8.90 -15.08 -13.76
CA SER A 349 -9.38 -13.75 -14.14
C SER A 349 -10.89 -13.62 -13.98
N ASP A 350 -11.66 -14.63 -14.41
CA ASP A 350 -13.11 -14.65 -14.25
C ASP A 350 -13.55 -14.74 -12.78
N ALA A 351 -12.83 -15.50 -11.95
CA ALA A 351 -13.11 -15.60 -10.54
C ALA A 351 -12.82 -14.28 -9.81
N LEU A 352 -11.70 -13.62 -10.12
CA LEU A 352 -11.35 -12.33 -9.55
C LEU A 352 -12.36 -11.24 -9.90
N ARG A 353 -12.84 -11.19 -11.14
CA ARG A 353 -13.86 -10.21 -11.57
C ARG A 353 -15.18 -10.33 -10.82
N LYS A 354 -15.49 -11.49 -10.25
CA LYS A 354 -16.69 -11.73 -9.45
C LYS A 354 -16.55 -11.29 -7.99
N VAL A 355 -15.36 -10.89 -7.56
CA VAL A 355 -15.16 -10.35 -6.20
C VAL A 355 -15.91 -9.02 -6.09
N SER A 356 -16.95 -8.99 -5.25
CA SER A 356 -17.85 -7.84 -5.06
C SER A 356 -17.93 -7.33 -3.61
N ASP A 357 -17.47 -8.11 -2.63
CA ASP A 357 -17.56 -7.79 -1.19
C ASP A 357 -16.37 -8.42 -0.44
N PHE A 358 -15.14 -8.05 -0.81
CA PHE A 358 -13.97 -8.46 -0.04
C PHE A 358 -13.80 -7.53 1.16
N ARG A 359 -13.72 -8.10 2.36
CA ARG A 359 -13.65 -7.35 3.62
C ARG A 359 -12.31 -7.53 4.32
N SER A 360 -11.77 -6.41 4.76
CA SER A 360 -10.59 -6.32 5.61
C SER A 360 -10.69 -5.08 6.48
N ASP A 361 -10.32 -5.17 7.75
CA ASP A 361 -10.23 -3.99 8.62
C ASP A 361 -9.05 -3.06 8.30
N ILE A 362 -8.19 -3.44 7.36
CA ILE A 362 -7.19 -2.54 6.76
C ILE A 362 -7.87 -1.53 5.83
N LEU A 363 -8.96 -1.91 5.17
CA LEU A 363 -9.72 -1.07 4.26
C LEU A 363 -10.81 -0.29 5.01
N CYS A 364 -11.14 0.90 4.51
CA CYS A 364 -12.23 1.71 5.05
C CYS A 364 -13.63 1.15 4.75
N LYS A 365 -13.74 0.40 3.66
CA LYS A 365 -15.00 -0.19 3.20
C LYS A 365 -14.72 -1.47 2.39
N PRO A 366 -15.76 -2.28 2.10
CA PRO A 366 -15.59 -3.47 1.29
C PRO A 366 -14.99 -3.15 -0.08
N PHE A 367 -14.11 -4.04 -0.55
CA PHE A 367 -13.42 -3.91 -1.83
C PHE A 367 -14.09 -4.80 -2.89
N TYR A 368 -14.11 -4.33 -4.12
CA TYR A 368 -14.59 -5.08 -5.28
C TYR A 368 -13.61 -4.95 -6.45
N VAL A 369 -13.55 -5.98 -7.29
CA VAL A 369 -12.74 -5.98 -8.50
C VAL A 369 -13.57 -5.45 -9.69
N GLY A 370 -14.74 -6.03 -9.92
CA GLY A 370 -15.64 -5.64 -11.01
C GLY A 370 -15.18 -6.10 -12.40
N SER A 371 -16.05 -5.95 -13.38
CA SER A 371 -15.81 -6.35 -14.76
C SER A 371 -15.50 -5.19 -15.71
N GLY A 372 -15.59 -3.95 -15.22
CA GLY A 372 -15.34 -2.73 -15.98
C GLY A 372 -13.85 -2.44 -16.21
N ASN A 373 -13.59 -1.27 -16.77
CA ASN A 373 -12.23 -0.75 -16.95
C ASN A 373 -11.84 0.25 -15.86
N ARG A 374 -12.74 0.54 -14.93
CA ARG A 374 -12.54 1.50 -13.84
C ARG A 374 -12.36 0.78 -12.51
N HIS A 375 -11.26 1.06 -11.81
CA HIS A 375 -10.89 0.38 -10.57
C HIS A 375 -10.48 1.38 -9.49
N ASN A 376 -11.46 1.97 -8.82
CA ASN A 376 -11.29 2.87 -7.67
C ASN A 376 -12.15 2.41 -6.48
N ALA A 377 -12.19 1.11 -6.22
CA ALA A 377 -12.94 0.54 -5.10
C ALA A 377 -12.47 1.09 -3.74
N ASN A 378 -11.16 1.34 -3.59
CA ASN A 378 -10.62 2.06 -2.44
C ASN A 378 -10.60 3.57 -2.73
N ASN A 379 -11.65 4.28 -2.37
CA ASN A 379 -11.78 5.74 -2.56
C ASN A 379 -12.00 6.50 -1.24
N SER A 380 -11.61 5.87 -0.13
CA SER A 380 -11.76 6.42 1.21
C SER A 380 -10.51 6.19 2.03
N GLY A 381 -10.17 7.13 2.90
CA GLY A 381 -9.03 6.98 3.81
C GLY A 381 -9.13 7.93 5.01
N PRO A 382 -8.54 7.58 6.17
CA PRO A 382 -8.42 8.49 7.29
C PRO A 382 -7.25 9.46 7.11
N MET A 383 -7.14 10.42 8.03
CA MET A 383 -6.00 11.32 8.15
C MET A 383 -5.20 10.99 9.41
N ALA A 384 -3.89 11.18 9.34
CA ALA A 384 -3.01 11.19 10.50
C ALA A 384 -2.18 12.48 10.53
N ILE A 385 -1.68 12.84 11.71
CA ILE A 385 -0.81 14.00 11.91
C ILE A 385 0.48 13.56 12.58
N VAL A 386 1.58 14.17 12.23
CA VAL A 386 2.87 13.92 12.90
C VAL A 386 2.74 14.23 14.39
N ASP A 387 3.13 13.28 15.24
CA ASP A 387 3.11 13.36 16.69
C ASP A 387 4.38 12.75 17.28
N GLY A 388 5.29 13.60 17.71
CA GLY A 388 6.63 13.18 18.11
C GLY A 388 7.37 12.51 16.94
N ASN A 389 7.87 11.31 17.18
CA ASN A 389 8.56 10.50 16.16
C ASN A 389 7.61 9.55 15.39
N GLY A 390 6.31 9.76 15.46
CA GLY A 390 5.30 8.92 14.81
C GLY A 390 4.13 9.72 14.27
N PHE A 391 3.04 9.02 14.01
CA PHE A 391 1.76 9.59 13.58
C PHE A 391 0.68 9.32 14.61
N ALA A 392 -0.14 10.33 14.90
CA ALA A 392 -1.39 10.19 15.63
C ALA A 392 -2.56 10.24 14.67
N ASN A 393 -3.60 9.46 14.94
CA ASN A 393 -4.81 9.48 14.14
C ASN A 393 -5.56 10.80 14.33
N VAL A 394 -6.02 11.38 13.23
CA VAL A 394 -6.95 12.51 13.28
C VAL A 394 -8.37 11.98 13.53
N PRO A 395 -9.12 12.56 14.49
CA PRO A 395 -10.52 12.18 14.71
C PRO A 395 -11.37 12.32 13.45
N GLY A 396 -12.34 11.41 13.27
CA GLY A 396 -13.30 11.46 12.14
C GLY A 396 -13.27 10.19 11.28
N GLY A 397 -12.27 9.32 11.46
CA GLY A 397 -12.19 8.05 10.72
C GLY A 397 -11.98 8.25 9.22
N CYS A 398 -12.49 7.30 8.45
CA CYS A 398 -12.37 7.32 7.00
C CYS A 398 -13.23 8.41 6.35
N VAL A 399 -12.63 9.12 5.41
CA VAL A 399 -13.27 10.15 4.57
C VAL A 399 -13.29 9.63 3.14
N THR A 400 -14.45 9.64 2.50
CA THR A 400 -14.58 9.32 1.07
C THR A 400 -14.24 10.55 0.24
N ALA A 401 -13.43 10.38 -0.78
CA ALA A 401 -13.08 11.47 -1.69
C ALA A 401 -14.32 11.96 -2.45
N ASP A 402 -14.56 13.26 -2.41
CA ASP A 402 -15.60 13.90 -3.21
C ASP A 402 -15.02 14.40 -4.54
N ASP A 403 -14.60 13.44 -5.38
CA ASP A 403 -14.05 13.73 -6.72
C ASP A 403 -15.15 13.52 -7.78
N PRO A 404 -15.43 14.54 -8.62
CA PRO A 404 -16.41 14.40 -9.71
C PRO A 404 -16.10 13.27 -10.70
N GLU A 405 -14.85 12.88 -10.86
CA GLU A 405 -14.46 11.76 -11.72
C GLU A 405 -14.92 10.38 -11.19
N LEU A 406 -15.42 10.30 -9.94
CA LEU A 406 -15.88 9.06 -9.32
C LEU A 406 -17.40 8.82 -9.41
N VAL A 407 -18.12 9.53 -10.27
CA VAL A 407 -19.58 9.41 -10.36
C VAL A 407 -20.00 8.00 -10.78
N ASP A 408 -19.31 7.41 -11.74
CA ASP A 408 -19.54 6.03 -12.20
C ASP A 408 -19.19 4.99 -11.11
N VAL A 409 -18.09 5.19 -10.40
CA VAL A 409 -17.68 4.34 -9.28
C VAL A 409 -18.73 4.34 -8.17
N ARG A 410 -19.25 5.52 -7.79
CA ARG A 410 -20.32 5.63 -6.80
C ARG A 410 -21.61 4.94 -7.25
N ALA A 411 -21.96 5.04 -8.55
CA ALA A 411 -23.12 4.37 -9.10
C ALA A 411 -22.97 2.84 -9.04
N ASP A 412 -21.78 2.31 -9.29
CA ASP A 412 -21.50 0.88 -9.20
C ASP A 412 -21.48 0.40 -7.73
N GLU A 413 -20.93 1.17 -6.82
CA GLU A 413 -21.00 0.88 -5.38
C GLU A 413 -22.43 0.80 -4.86
N LEU A 414 -23.31 1.70 -5.32
CA LEU A 414 -24.74 1.66 -4.96
C LEU A 414 -25.42 0.39 -5.48
N LYS A 415 -25.12 -0.05 -6.73
CA LYS A 415 -25.65 -1.30 -7.31
C LYS A 415 -25.19 -2.53 -6.51
N LEU A 416 -23.95 -2.49 -5.98
CA LEU A 416 -23.37 -3.56 -5.17
C LEU A 416 -23.83 -3.51 -3.70
N GLY A 417 -24.58 -2.49 -3.29
CA GLY A 417 -24.98 -2.29 -1.90
C GLY A 417 -23.83 -1.88 -0.97
N LEU A 418 -22.73 -1.40 -1.53
CA LEU A 418 -21.57 -0.92 -0.78
C LEU A 418 -21.76 0.59 -0.50
N LYS A 419 -21.96 0.93 0.77
CA LYS A 419 -22.11 2.32 1.24
C LYS A 419 -20.96 2.71 2.14
#